data_1762d040df775fd489f637ae8d1f898e
#
_entry.id   1762d040df775fd489f637ae8d1f898e
#
_cell.length_a   1.000
_cell.length_b   1.000
_cell.length_c   1.000
_cell.angle_alpha   90.00
_cell.angle_beta   90.00
_cell.angle_gamma   90.00
#
_symmetry.space_group_name_H-M   'P 1'
#
loop_
_entity.id
_entity.type
_entity.pdbx_description
1 polymer ?
#
loop_
_entity_poly.entity_id
_entity_poly.type
_entity_poly.pdbx_seq_one_letter_code
_entity_poly.pdbx_strand_id
1 'polypeptide(L)'
;MMPYREMKTETLLLQPAENGWTSVHKKYKTYYGSLACEAEADGVRLSAIFGENAAARKEAVEAALREIFTNTAAQRVLLDGGEIAREAWQKAEDARNAALHRTRADYADVLGRAVHCVMDRPLGSRHPRYPDMLYPVNYGCVPGVMAGDGAEQDVYVLGPTAPLETFDGVVIAVIHRFDDCEDKWVVAEAGARYTAEDIRAAVAFQEKYYRSEILL
;
A
#
# COMPACT_ATOMS: atom_id res chain seq x y z
N MET A 1 25.87 24.91 7.54
CA MET A 1 24.68 24.43 8.28
C MET A 1 23.51 25.31 7.86
N MET A 2 22.55 24.79 7.10
CA MET A 2 21.36 25.54 6.78
C MET A 2 20.54 25.74 8.06
N PRO A 3 19.93 26.92 8.27
CA PRO A 3 19.12 27.15 9.44
C PRO A 3 17.92 26.20 9.43
N TYR A 4 17.56 25.74 10.60
CA TYR A 4 16.30 25.04 10.84
C TYR A 4 15.14 25.77 10.15
N ARG A 5 14.42 25.08 9.31
CA ARG A 5 13.17 25.57 8.72
C ARG A 5 12.02 24.68 9.16
N GLU A 6 10.97 25.30 9.60
CA GLU A 6 9.69 24.66 9.71
C GLU A 6 9.24 24.29 8.29
N MET A 7 9.23 23.01 8.00
CA MET A 7 8.62 22.50 6.77
C MET A 7 7.23 21.98 7.11
N LYS A 8 6.23 22.61 6.53
CA LYS A 8 4.97 21.90 6.35
C LYS A 8 5.27 20.70 5.50
N THR A 9 4.95 19.52 5.96
CA THR A 9 5.19 18.30 5.23
C THR A 9 4.40 18.30 3.94
N GLU A 10 5.08 18.73 2.96
CA GLU A 10 4.71 18.53 1.60
C GLU A 10 5.79 17.64 1.03
N THR A 11 5.45 16.50 0.45
CA THR A 11 6.42 15.74 -0.31
C THR A 11 6.90 16.65 -1.43
N LEU A 12 8.19 16.95 -1.44
CA LEU A 12 8.81 17.64 -2.55
C LEU A 12 8.76 16.69 -3.77
N LEU A 13 7.79 16.92 -4.64
CA LEU A 13 7.79 16.34 -5.96
C LEU A 13 8.75 17.16 -6.82
N LEU A 14 9.86 16.56 -7.21
CA LEU A 14 10.82 17.19 -8.09
C LEU A 14 10.43 16.87 -9.53
N GLN A 15 10.20 17.89 -10.33
CA GLN A 15 9.89 17.77 -11.75
C GLN A 15 10.94 18.48 -12.59
N PRO A 16 11.34 17.92 -13.75
CA PRO A 16 12.17 18.64 -14.71
C PRO A 16 11.46 19.91 -15.17
N ALA A 17 12.19 21.01 -15.21
CA ALA A 17 11.74 22.30 -15.75
C ALA A 17 12.74 22.79 -16.81
N GLU A 18 12.35 23.78 -17.63
CA GLU A 18 13.20 24.30 -18.72
C GLU A 18 14.58 24.77 -18.25
N ASN A 19 14.70 25.23 -17.00
CA ASN A 19 15.95 25.72 -16.41
C ASN A 19 16.41 24.87 -15.22
N GLY A 20 16.12 23.54 -15.21
CA GLY A 20 16.47 22.63 -14.13
C GLY A 20 15.25 21.96 -13.51
N TRP A 21 15.23 21.90 -12.17
CA TRP A 21 14.21 21.18 -11.43
C TRP A 21 13.29 22.16 -10.71
N THR A 22 11.99 21.86 -10.72
CA THR A 22 11.01 22.55 -9.88
C THR A 22 10.47 21.61 -8.83
N SER A 23 10.13 22.16 -7.67
CA SER A 23 9.50 21.42 -6.60
C SER A 23 7.99 21.63 -6.60
N VAL A 24 7.24 20.52 -6.55
CA VAL A 24 5.79 20.55 -6.30
C VAL A 24 5.54 20.03 -4.89
N HIS A 25 4.82 20.81 -4.08
CA HIS A 25 4.57 20.50 -2.69
C HIS A 25 3.23 19.77 -2.51
N LYS A 26 3.25 18.59 -1.87
CA LYS A 26 2.05 17.94 -1.33
C LYS A 26 2.08 17.97 0.19
N LYS A 27 1.02 18.49 0.80
CA LYS A 27 0.90 18.61 2.27
C LYS A 27 0.77 17.25 2.96
N TYR A 28 1.65 16.99 3.95
CA TYR A 28 1.51 15.85 4.84
C TYR A 28 1.56 16.23 6.34
N LYS A 29 2.66 16.71 6.83
CA LYS A 29 2.86 17.08 8.24
C LYS A 29 3.85 18.22 8.31
N THR A 30 3.96 18.90 9.41
CA THR A 30 5.01 19.89 9.70
C THR A 30 6.12 19.21 10.51
N TYR A 31 7.36 19.42 10.16
CA TYR A 31 8.50 19.00 10.95
C TYR A 31 9.68 19.96 10.76
N TYR A 32 10.61 19.88 11.69
CA TYR A 32 11.85 20.66 11.65
C TYR A 32 12.97 19.79 11.10
N GLY A 33 13.79 20.32 10.21
CA GLY A 33 14.78 19.49 9.59
C GLY A 33 16.05 20.17 9.11
N SER A 34 17.04 19.36 8.83
CA SER A 34 18.29 19.71 8.18
C SER A 34 18.30 19.15 6.76
N LEU A 35 19.23 19.64 5.93
CA LEU A 35 19.46 19.08 4.60
C LEU A 35 19.76 17.58 4.71
N ALA A 36 19.02 16.77 4.01
CA ALA A 36 19.16 15.33 4.03
C ALA A 36 19.47 14.73 2.66
N CYS A 37 19.13 15.42 1.58
CA CYS A 37 19.25 14.85 0.24
C CYS A 37 19.61 15.94 -0.79
N GLU A 38 20.53 15.63 -1.67
CA GLU A 38 20.78 16.36 -2.89
C GLU A 38 20.69 15.40 -4.07
N ALA A 39 19.92 15.81 -5.10
CA ALA A 39 19.86 15.11 -6.36
C ALA A 39 20.58 15.92 -7.43
N GLU A 40 21.34 15.24 -8.26
CA GLU A 40 21.99 15.83 -9.41
C GLU A 40 21.55 15.10 -10.68
N ALA A 41 21.02 15.85 -11.63
CA ALA A 41 20.75 15.37 -12.98
C ALA A 41 21.04 16.50 -13.95
N ASP A 42 21.74 16.19 -15.05
CA ASP A 42 22.10 17.14 -16.10
C ASP A 42 22.82 18.40 -15.57
N GLY A 43 23.65 18.25 -14.53
CA GLY A 43 24.40 19.32 -13.89
C GLY A 43 23.57 20.22 -12.95
N VAL A 44 22.31 19.90 -12.74
CA VAL A 44 21.43 20.62 -11.79
C VAL A 44 21.39 19.88 -10.45
N ARG A 45 21.61 20.63 -9.36
CA ARG A 45 21.52 20.12 -7.99
C ARG A 45 20.22 20.52 -7.36
N LEU A 46 19.60 19.55 -6.70
CA LEU A 46 18.41 19.71 -5.91
C LEU A 46 18.63 19.27 -4.47
N SER A 47 18.08 20.00 -3.55
CA SER A 47 18.24 19.75 -2.12
C SER A 47 16.87 19.58 -1.48
N ALA A 48 16.72 18.55 -0.67
CA ALA A 48 15.55 18.32 0.18
C ALA A 48 15.94 18.36 1.65
N ILE A 49 15.08 18.94 2.49
CA ILE A 49 15.30 19.08 3.93
C ILE A 49 14.32 18.16 4.66
N PHE A 50 14.83 17.38 5.61
CA PHE A 50 14.08 16.37 6.36
C PHE A 50 14.24 16.55 7.87
N GLY A 51 13.29 15.99 8.63
CA GLY A 51 13.26 16.11 10.07
C GLY A 51 14.37 15.36 10.81
N GLU A 52 14.59 15.73 12.06
CA GLU A 52 15.62 15.13 12.92
C GLU A 52 15.25 13.76 13.50
N ASN A 53 13.95 13.43 13.54
CA ASN A 53 13.52 12.09 13.97
C ASN A 53 14.02 11.04 12.97
N ALA A 54 14.85 10.11 13.42
CA ALA A 54 15.51 9.12 12.56
C ALA A 54 14.52 8.25 11.75
N ALA A 55 13.38 7.88 12.32
CA ALA A 55 12.37 7.10 11.63
C ALA A 55 11.65 7.93 10.58
N ALA A 56 11.17 9.13 10.94
CA ALA A 56 10.53 10.05 10.01
C ALA A 56 11.50 10.50 8.89
N ARG A 57 12.77 10.67 9.24
CA ARG A 57 13.84 10.99 8.27
C ARG A 57 14.03 9.85 7.28
N LYS A 58 14.10 8.60 7.75
CA LYS A 58 14.25 7.43 6.89
C LYS A 58 13.10 7.34 5.88
N GLU A 59 11.87 7.43 6.36
CA GLU A 59 10.67 7.38 5.52
C GLU A 59 10.65 8.52 4.50
N ALA A 60 10.97 9.73 4.91
CA ALA A 60 11.02 10.90 4.02
C ALA A 60 12.13 10.77 2.97
N VAL A 61 13.30 10.24 3.33
CA VAL A 61 14.39 9.97 2.40
C VAL A 61 14.00 8.90 1.38
N GLU A 62 13.40 7.81 1.82
CA GLU A 62 12.94 6.74 0.92
C GLU A 62 11.87 7.24 -0.05
N ALA A 63 10.94 8.06 0.43
CA ALA A 63 9.93 8.70 -0.42
C ALA A 63 10.55 9.66 -1.45
N ALA A 64 11.52 10.46 -1.03
CA ALA A 64 12.22 11.40 -1.91
C ALA A 64 13.06 10.66 -2.96
N LEU A 65 13.78 9.61 -2.58
CA LEU A 65 14.55 8.78 -3.53
C LEU A 65 13.64 8.14 -4.56
N ARG A 66 12.52 7.59 -4.13
CA ARG A 66 11.52 6.99 -5.03
C ARG A 66 10.99 8.03 -6.01
N GLU A 67 10.63 9.20 -5.54
CA GLU A 67 10.13 10.29 -6.36
C GLU A 67 11.18 10.74 -7.39
N ILE A 68 12.42 10.98 -6.94
CA ILE A 68 13.53 11.39 -7.81
C ILE A 68 13.80 10.33 -8.88
N PHE A 69 14.02 9.09 -8.49
CA PHE A 69 14.40 8.04 -9.43
C PHE A 69 13.25 7.57 -10.33
N THR A 70 12.00 7.78 -9.93
CA THR A 70 10.84 7.45 -10.77
C THR A 70 10.56 8.54 -11.80
N ASN A 71 10.64 9.81 -11.39
CA ASN A 71 10.15 10.92 -12.20
C ASN A 71 11.28 11.72 -12.90
N THR A 72 12.54 11.33 -12.72
CA THR A 72 13.67 12.03 -13.32
C THR A 72 14.66 11.07 -13.97
N ALA A 73 15.59 11.61 -14.76
CA ALA A 73 16.71 10.87 -15.34
C ALA A 73 17.95 10.82 -14.44
N ALA A 74 17.83 11.29 -13.18
CA ALA A 74 18.96 11.31 -12.24
C ALA A 74 19.61 9.93 -12.10
N GLN A 75 20.92 9.86 -12.25
CA GLN A 75 21.69 8.62 -12.12
C GLN A 75 22.19 8.40 -10.68
N ARG A 76 22.22 9.47 -9.89
CA ARG A 76 22.69 9.45 -8.50
C ARG A 76 22.00 10.52 -7.68
N VAL A 77 21.91 10.27 -6.39
CA VAL A 77 21.48 11.23 -5.36
C VAL A 77 22.56 11.33 -4.31
N LEU A 78 22.93 12.54 -3.94
CA LEU A 78 23.84 12.80 -2.83
C LEU A 78 23.04 12.98 -1.54
N LEU A 79 23.36 12.20 -0.53
CA LEU A 79 22.67 12.19 0.76
C LEU A 79 23.68 12.24 1.90
N ASP A 80 23.67 13.31 2.67
CA ASP A 80 24.55 13.50 3.83
C ASP A 80 26.04 13.20 3.55
N GLY A 81 26.53 13.58 2.37
CA GLY A 81 27.90 13.32 1.93
C GLY A 81 28.15 11.93 1.36
N GLY A 82 27.14 11.06 1.32
CA GLY A 82 27.15 9.79 0.60
C GLY A 82 26.51 9.90 -0.77
N GLU A 83 26.76 8.91 -1.62
CA GLU A 83 26.17 8.80 -2.95
C GLU A 83 25.30 7.56 -3.03
N ILE A 84 24.08 7.71 -3.57
CA ILE A 84 23.19 6.61 -3.89
C ILE A 84 23.02 6.59 -5.40
N ALA A 85 23.59 5.57 -6.06
CA ALA A 85 23.43 5.36 -7.46
C ALA A 85 22.02 4.79 -7.78
N ARG A 86 21.44 5.19 -8.91
CA ARG A 86 20.16 4.68 -9.40
C ARG A 86 20.10 3.16 -9.44
N GLU A 87 21.13 2.52 -9.98
CA GLU A 87 21.19 1.06 -10.08
C GLU A 87 21.13 0.38 -8.71
N ALA A 88 21.89 0.90 -7.74
CA ALA A 88 21.90 0.36 -6.38
C ALA A 88 20.54 0.54 -5.69
N TRP A 89 19.92 1.71 -5.87
CA TRP A 89 18.57 1.98 -5.36
C TRP A 89 17.53 1.06 -6.01
N GLN A 90 17.55 0.92 -7.35
CA GLN A 90 16.62 0.07 -8.08
C GLN A 90 16.72 -1.39 -7.60
N LYS A 91 17.94 -1.91 -7.48
CA LYS A 91 18.17 -3.26 -6.96
C LYS A 91 17.62 -3.45 -5.55
N ALA A 92 17.79 -2.46 -4.68
CA ALA A 92 17.25 -2.51 -3.32
C ALA A 92 15.71 -2.41 -3.30
N GLU A 93 15.13 -1.60 -4.17
CA GLU A 93 13.68 -1.47 -4.31
C GLU A 93 13.05 -2.74 -4.89
N ASP A 94 13.69 -3.34 -5.90
CA ASP A 94 13.25 -4.62 -6.48
C ASP A 94 13.30 -5.75 -5.44
N ALA A 95 14.36 -5.80 -4.64
CA ALA A 95 14.48 -6.78 -3.55
C ALA A 95 13.42 -6.55 -2.45
N ARG A 96 13.13 -5.30 -2.13
CA ARG A 96 12.08 -4.92 -1.17
C ARG A 96 10.70 -5.31 -1.71
N ASN A 97 10.41 -4.98 -2.95
CA ASN A 97 9.16 -5.36 -3.61
C ASN A 97 8.99 -6.88 -3.66
N ALA A 98 10.05 -7.61 -4.03
CA ALA A 98 10.03 -9.08 -4.02
C ALA A 98 9.74 -9.66 -2.62
N ALA A 99 10.28 -9.03 -1.57
CA ALA A 99 10.03 -9.46 -0.19
C ALA A 99 8.60 -9.16 0.30
N LEU A 100 7.90 -8.24 -0.35
CA LEU A 100 6.48 -7.95 -0.06
C LEU A 100 5.53 -8.98 -0.69
N HIS A 101 5.94 -9.58 -1.81
CA HIS A 101 5.12 -10.58 -2.47
C HIS A 101 4.99 -11.85 -1.63
N ARG A 102 3.83 -12.45 -1.71
CA ARG A 102 3.51 -13.74 -1.11
C ARG A 102 3.26 -14.77 -2.21
N THR A 103 3.30 -16.01 -1.83
CA THR A 103 3.00 -17.14 -2.72
C THR A 103 1.82 -17.94 -2.17
N ARG A 104 1.22 -18.78 -3.00
CA ARG A 104 0.20 -19.72 -2.54
C ARG A 104 0.69 -20.58 -1.36
N ALA A 105 1.98 -20.91 -1.31
CA ALA A 105 2.54 -21.72 -0.24
C ALA A 105 2.51 -21.03 1.13
N ASP A 106 2.57 -19.69 1.15
CA ASP A 106 2.48 -18.91 2.39
C ASP A 106 1.07 -18.94 3.02
N TYR A 107 0.06 -19.35 2.24
CA TYR A 107 -1.34 -19.50 2.65
C TYR A 107 -1.89 -20.91 2.45
N ALA A 108 -1.01 -21.92 2.48
CA ALA A 108 -1.40 -23.31 2.25
C ALA A 108 -2.39 -23.86 3.29
N ASP A 109 -2.38 -23.33 4.50
CA ASP A 109 -3.30 -23.64 5.60
C ASP A 109 -4.59 -22.83 5.57
N VAL A 110 -4.65 -21.80 4.73
CA VAL A 110 -5.79 -20.89 4.57
C VAL A 110 -6.58 -21.23 3.31
N LEU A 111 -5.91 -21.36 2.18
CA LEU A 111 -6.55 -21.64 0.90
C LEU A 111 -7.19 -23.04 0.91
N GLY A 112 -8.48 -23.09 0.64
CA GLY A 112 -9.27 -24.32 0.70
C GLY A 112 -9.88 -24.61 2.08
N ARG A 113 -9.61 -23.79 3.09
CA ARG A 113 -10.18 -23.93 4.44
C ARG A 113 -11.68 -23.64 4.42
N ALA A 114 -12.48 -24.54 4.99
CA ALA A 114 -13.88 -24.29 5.27
C ALA A 114 -14.02 -23.34 6.46
N VAL A 115 -14.85 -22.30 6.33
CA VAL A 115 -15.04 -21.26 7.33
C VAL A 115 -16.52 -20.89 7.48
N HIS A 116 -16.89 -20.51 8.69
CA HIS A 116 -18.15 -19.86 9.02
C HIS A 116 -17.91 -18.36 9.10
N CYS A 117 -18.65 -17.57 8.33
CA CYS A 117 -18.49 -16.12 8.28
C CYS A 117 -19.73 -15.43 8.88
N VAL A 118 -19.52 -14.35 9.61
CA VAL A 118 -20.58 -13.47 10.11
C VAL A 118 -20.46 -12.12 9.41
N MET A 119 -21.56 -11.66 8.83
CA MET A 119 -21.56 -10.42 8.06
C MET A 119 -21.81 -9.21 8.98
N ASP A 120 -20.90 -8.29 8.99
CA ASP A 120 -21.09 -6.99 9.62
C ASP A 120 -21.48 -5.90 8.60
N ARG A 121 -21.20 -6.15 7.31
CA ARG A 121 -21.60 -5.31 6.17
C ARG A 121 -22.22 -6.17 5.07
N PRO A 122 -23.50 -6.51 5.20
CA PRO A 122 -24.22 -7.25 4.17
C PRO A 122 -24.23 -6.51 2.84
N LEU A 123 -24.40 -7.27 1.74
CA LEU A 123 -24.53 -6.72 0.39
C LEU A 123 -25.57 -5.59 0.37
N GLY A 124 -25.19 -4.46 -0.24
CA GLY A 124 -26.04 -3.26 -0.30
C GLY A 124 -25.90 -2.32 0.90
N SER A 125 -25.15 -2.69 1.94
CA SER A 125 -24.86 -1.80 3.07
C SER A 125 -23.87 -0.71 2.70
N ARG A 126 -23.78 0.32 3.52
CA ARG A 126 -22.85 1.44 3.37
C ARG A 126 -21.78 1.41 4.45
N HIS A 127 -20.58 1.85 4.07
CA HIS A 127 -19.48 1.93 5.03
C HIS A 127 -19.79 2.98 6.14
N PRO A 128 -19.60 2.67 7.42
CA PRO A 128 -20.03 3.56 8.53
C PRO A 128 -19.31 4.92 8.54
N ARG A 129 -18.05 4.97 8.08
CA ARG A 129 -17.24 6.20 8.02
C ARG A 129 -17.25 6.87 6.64
N TYR A 130 -17.59 6.12 5.58
CA TYR A 130 -17.57 6.57 4.19
C TYR A 130 -18.92 6.23 3.52
N PRO A 131 -19.98 7.03 3.75
CA PRO A 131 -21.34 6.69 3.34
C PRO A 131 -21.51 6.52 1.82
N ASP A 132 -20.60 7.07 1.03
CA ASP A 132 -20.59 6.91 -0.43
C ASP A 132 -20.08 5.53 -0.88
N MET A 133 -19.40 4.81 0.01
CA MET A 133 -18.93 3.44 -0.26
C MET A 133 -20.05 2.44 0.00
N LEU A 134 -20.56 1.86 -1.06
CA LEU A 134 -21.54 0.77 -1.05
C LEU A 134 -20.81 -0.57 -1.14
N TYR A 135 -21.22 -1.56 -0.36
CA TYR A 135 -20.72 -2.93 -0.45
C TYR A 135 -21.50 -3.71 -1.52
N PRO A 136 -20.90 -3.99 -2.69
CA PRO A 136 -21.57 -4.76 -3.76
C PRO A 136 -21.52 -6.26 -3.50
N VAL A 137 -20.84 -6.69 -2.46
CA VAL A 137 -20.71 -8.07 -1.98
C VAL A 137 -20.96 -8.12 -0.47
N ASN A 138 -21.27 -9.29 0.07
CA ASN A 138 -21.32 -9.48 1.52
C ASN A 138 -19.91 -9.40 2.08
N TYR A 139 -19.75 -8.70 3.19
CA TYR A 139 -18.48 -8.52 3.89
C TYR A 139 -18.69 -8.73 5.39
N GLY A 140 -17.73 -9.37 6.03
CA GLY A 140 -17.76 -9.67 7.45
C GLY A 140 -16.43 -10.27 7.93
N CYS A 141 -16.49 -11.12 8.93
CA CYS A 141 -15.31 -11.75 9.50
C CYS A 141 -15.50 -13.26 9.72
N VAL A 142 -14.41 -13.94 10.03
CA VAL A 142 -14.38 -15.33 10.51
C VAL A 142 -14.20 -15.29 12.02
N PRO A 143 -15.24 -15.56 12.82
CA PRO A 143 -15.16 -15.50 14.27
C PRO A 143 -14.06 -16.41 14.84
N GLY A 144 -13.27 -15.87 15.77
CA GLY A 144 -12.19 -16.60 16.44
C GLY A 144 -10.93 -16.82 15.61
N VAL A 145 -10.85 -16.29 14.38
CA VAL A 145 -9.62 -16.25 13.59
C VAL A 145 -9.08 -14.84 13.59
N MET A 146 -7.87 -14.65 14.13
CA MET A 146 -7.27 -13.33 14.30
C MET A 146 -6.47 -12.95 13.06
N ALA A 147 -6.65 -11.72 12.60
CA ALA A 147 -5.87 -11.09 11.55
C ALA A 147 -4.61 -10.38 12.09
N GLY A 148 -3.80 -9.82 11.20
CA GLY A 148 -2.54 -9.16 11.54
C GLY A 148 -2.69 -7.88 12.38
N ASP A 149 -3.85 -7.23 12.34
CA ASP A 149 -4.19 -6.05 13.13
C ASP A 149 -4.73 -6.37 14.55
N GLY A 150 -4.91 -7.66 14.85
CA GLY A 150 -5.45 -8.15 16.13
C GLY A 150 -6.98 -8.15 16.21
N ALA A 151 -7.69 -7.86 15.12
CA ALA A 151 -9.13 -8.07 14.99
C ALA A 151 -9.43 -9.46 14.41
N GLU A 152 -10.69 -9.82 14.28
CA GLU A 152 -11.11 -11.05 13.57
C GLU A 152 -10.89 -10.90 12.08
N GLN A 153 -10.49 -12.01 11.41
CA GLN A 153 -10.11 -12.03 10.00
C GLN A 153 -11.26 -11.60 9.10
N ASP A 154 -11.08 -10.51 8.41
CA ASP A 154 -12.03 -9.95 7.45
C ASP A 154 -12.16 -10.79 6.18
N VAL A 155 -13.39 -10.90 5.68
CA VAL A 155 -13.71 -11.67 4.47
C VAL A 155 -14.64 -10.94 3.52
N TYR A 156 -14.41 -11.12 2.24
CA TYR A 156 -15.38 -10.88 1.16
C TYR A 156 -16.05 -12.19 0.80
N VAL A 157 -17.38 -12.21 0.77
CA VAL A 157 -18.17 -13.40 0.34
C VAL A 157 -18.69 -13.17 -1.06
N LEU A 158 -18.26 -14.02 -2.00
CA LEU A 158 -18.63 -13.97 -3.40
C LEU A 158 -19.65 -15.07 -3.76
N GLY A 159 -20.55 -14.74 -4.68
CA GLY A 159 -21.59 -15.64 -5.19
C GLY A 159 -23.00 -15.24 -4.78
N PRO A 160 -23.30 -15.10 -3.48
CA PRO A 160 -24.64 -14.67 -3.05
C PRO A 160 -25.00 -13.28 -3.59
N THR A 161 -26.23 -13.16 -4.11
CA THR A 161 -26.78 -11.92 -4.69
C THR A 161 -27.78 -11.21 -3.77
N ALA A 162 -27.90 -11.69 -2.53
CA ALA A 162 -28.73 -11.10 -1.47
C ALA A 162 -27.91 -10.79 -0.23
N PRO A 163 -28.34 -9.82 0.62
CA PRO A 163 -27.73 -9.60 1.91
C PRO A 163 -27.85 -10.86 2.80
N LEU A 164 -26.77 -11.18 3.50
CA LEU A 164 -26.69 -12.33 4.42
C LEU A 164 -26.36 -11.86 5.84
N GLU A 165 -26.74 -12.66 6.84
CA GLU A 165 -26.26 -12.52 8.21
C GLU A 165 -25.03 -13.41 8.46
N THR A 166 -25.04 -14.61 7.90
CA THR A 166 -23.95 -15.58 8.00
C THR A 166 -23.75 -16.31 6.67
N PHE A 167 -22.58 -16.92 6.50
CA PHE A 167 -22.26 -17.73 5.34
C PHE A 167 -21.26 -18.82 5.69
N ASP A 168 -21.55 -20.05 5.27
CA ASP A 168 -20.62 -21.18 5.34
C ASP A 168 -20.01 -21.42 3.96
N GLY A 169 -18.70 -21.33 3.86
CA GLY A 169 -18.01 -21.44 2.58
C GLY A 169 -16.57 -21.88 2.71
N VAL A 170 -15.83 -21.72 1.63
CA VAL A 170 -14.43 -22.09 1.53
C VAL A 170 -13.61 -20.87 1.13
N VAL A 171 -12.44 -20.69 1.73
CA VAL A 171 -11.49 -19.63 1.32
C VAL A 171 -10.94 -19.99 -0.05
N ILE A 172 -11.31 -19.22 -1.06
CA ILE A 172 -10.90 -19.44 -2.46
C ILE A 172 -9.71 -18.56 -2.86
N ALA A 173 -9.47 -17.47 -2.15
CA ALA A 173 -8.34 -16.58 -2.39
C ALA A 173 -7.97 -15.81 -1.13
N VAL A 174 -6.74 -15.29 -1.12
CA VAL A 174 -6.27 -14.29 -0.17
C VAL A 174 -5.86 -13.04 -0.96
N ILE A 175 -6.31 -11.88 -0.49
CA ILE A 175 -5.87 -10.57 -0.97
C ILE A 175 -4.79 -10.09 -0.02
N HIS A 176 -3.53 -10.22 -0.44
CA HIS A 176 -2.40 -9.74 0.32
C HIS A 176 -2.18 -8.26 0.03
N ARG A 177 -2.24 -7.42 1.06
CA ARG A 177 -2.03 -5.97 0.98
C ARG A 177 -0.60 -5.62 1.35
N PHE A 178 0.12 -4.95 0.47
CA PHE A 178 1.52 -4.53 0.69
C PHE A 178 1.67 -3.33 1.64
N ASP A 179 0.62 -2.57 1.82
CA ASP A 179 0.57 -1.31 2.56
C ASP A 179 -0.42 -1.33 3.75
N ASP A 180 -0.77 -2.53 4.16
CA ASP A 180 -1.61 -2.79 5.34
C ASP A 180 -1.00 -3.93 6.17
N CYS A 181 -1.38 -4.04 7.44
CA CYS A 181 -0.98 -5.14 8.32
C CYS A 181 -1.96 -6.32 8.27
N GLU A 182 -3.04 -6.21 7.51
CA GLU A 182 -4.09 -7.20 7.42
C GLU A 182 -4.36 -7.63 5.97
N ASP A 183 -4.34 -8.94 5.75
CA ASP A 183 -4.81 -9.55 4.51
C ASP A 183 -6.32 -9.76 4.56
N LYS A 184 -6.99 -9.76 3.40
CA LYS A 184 -8.42 -10.06 3.30
C LYS A 184 -8.63 -11.44 2.68
N TRP A 185 -9.51 -12.24 3.25
CA TRP A 185 -9.87 -13.51 2.64
C TRP A 185 -11.07 -13.35 1.71
N VAL A 186 -11.11 -14.17 0.67
CA VAL A 186 -12.24 -14.29 -0.24
C VAL A 186 -12.86 -15.66 -0.07
N VAL A 187 -14.14 -15.68 0.28
CA VAL A 187 -14.89 -16.90 0.57
C VAL A 187 -16.01 -17.07 -0.44
N ALA A 188 -16.22 -18.28 -0.90
CA ALA A 188 -17.33 -18.65 -1.80
C ALA A 188 -17.84 -20.05 -1.47
N GLU A 189 -18.90 -20.49 -2.17
CA GLU A 189 -19.37 -21.86 -2.09
C GLU A 189 -18.29 -22.86 -2.49
N ALA A 190 -18.29 -24.03 -1.88
CA ALA A 190 -17.34 -25.08 -2.23
C ALA A 190 -17.47 -25.47 -3.71
N GLY A 191 -16.35 -25.47 -4.42
CA GLY A 191 -16.29 -25.77 -5.84
C GLY A 191 -16.57 -24.58 -6.77
N ALA A 192 -16.94 -23.43 -6.26
CA ALA A 192 -17.01 -22.19 -7.03
C ALA A 192 -15.63 -21.84 -7.62
N ARG A 193 -15.64 -21.30 -8.83
CA ARG A 193 -14.41 -20.93 -9.55
C ARG A 193 -14.46 -19.45 -9.90
N TYR A 194 -13.45 -18.72 -9.46
CA TYR A 194 -13.21 -17.32 -9.77
C TYR A 194 -11.77 -17.14 -10.24
N THR A 195 -11.60 -16.32 -11.25
CA THR A 195 -10.26 -15.85 -11.62
C THR A 195 -9.83 -14.71 -10.71
N ALA A 196 -8.53 -14.41 -10.68
CA ALA A 196 -8.03 -13.22 -9.95
C ALA A 196 -8.67 -11.93 -10.49
N GLU A 197 -9.03 -11.89 -11.77
CA GLU A 197 -9.71 -10.75 -12.39
C GLU A 197 -11.15 -10.59 -11.91
N ASP A 198 -11.90 -11.69 -11.82
CA ASP A 198 -13.26 -11.69 -11.26
C ASP A 198 -13.26 -11.19 -9.82
N ILE A 199 -12.34 -11.68 -9.00
CA ILE A 199 -12.20 -11.27 -7.61
C ILE A 199 -11.84 -9.78 -7.55
N ARG A 200 -10.83 -9.35 -8.32
CA ARG A 200 -10.41 -7.94 -8.35
C ARG A 200 -11.56 -7.01 -8.71
N ALA A 201 -12.36 -7.38 -9.71
CA ALA A 201 -13.53 -6.60 -10.10
C ALA A 201 -14.58 -6.51 -8.98
N ALA A 202 -14.84 -7.63 -8.30
CA ALA A 202 -15.86 -7.70 -7.23
C ALA A 202 -15.48 -6.85 -6.01
N VAL A 203 -14.19 -6.79 -5.65
CA VAL A 203 -13.70 -6.09 -4.44
C VAL A 203 -13.09 -4.71 -4.72
N ALA A 204 -13.05 -4.27 -5.99
CA ALA A 204 -12.44 -3.01 -6.41
C ALA A 204 -13.02 -1.76 -5.69
N PHE A 205 -14.26 -1.83 -5.20
CA PHE A 205 -14.88 -0.74 -4.47
C PHE A 205 -14.06 -0.33 -3.23
N GLN A 206 -13.37 -1.27 -2.58
CA GLN A 206 -12.50 -1.06 -1.42
C GLN A 206 -11.03 -1.27 -1.76
N GLU A 207 -10.67 -2.34 -2.49
CA GLU A 207 -9.27 -2.69 -2.73
C GLU A 207 -8.52 -1.72 -3.67
N LYS A 208 -9.22 -0.89 -4.42
CA LYS A 208 -8.59 0.19 -5.22
C LYS A 208 -7.79 1.21 -4.41
N TYR A 209 -7.98 1.25 -3.09
CA TYR A 209 -7.26 2.15 -2.19
C TYR A 209 -5.97 1.54 -1.64
N TYR A 210 -5.73 0.25 -1.90
CA TYR A 210 -4.59 -0.51 -1.42
C TYR A 210 -3.75 -1.04 -2.57
N ARG A 211 -2.47 -1.21 -2.30
CA ARG A 211 -1.59 -1.99 -3.17
C ARG A 211 -1.68 -3.44 -2.74
N SER A 212 -2.23 -4.28 -3.60
CA SER A 212 -2.48 -5.68 -3.23
C SER A 212 -2.24 -6.65 -4.38
N GLU A 213 -2.05 -7.91 -4.04
CA GLU A 213 -2.07 -9.05 -4.95
C GLU A 213 -3.11 -10.07 -4.50
N ILE A 214 -3.60 -10.87 -5.46
CA ILE A 214 -4.61 -11.92 -5.22
C ILE A 214 -3.94 -13.27 -5.42
N LEU A 215 -3.99 -14.07 -4.38
CA LEU A 215 -3.44 -15.44 -4.34
C LEU A 215 -4.58 -16.45 -4.32
N LEU A 216 -4.58 -17.38 -5.30
CA LEU A 216 -5.61 -18.39 -5.54
C LEU A 216 -5.12 -19.79 -5.16
#